data_38d4132169c6acd89a2b804f6ea665a8
#
_entry.id   38d4132169c6acd89a2b804f6ea665a8
#
_cell.length_a   1.000
_cell.length_b   1.000
_cell.length_c   1.000
_cell.angle_alpha   90.00
_cell.angle_beta   90.00
_cell.angle_gamma   90.00
#
_symmetry.space_group_name_H-M   'P 1'
#
loop_
_entity.id
_entity.type
_entity.pdbx_description
1 polymer ?
#
loop_
_entity_poly.entity_id
_entity_poly.type
_entity_poly.pdbx_seq_one_letter_code
_entity_poly.pdbx_strand_id
1 'polypeptide(L)'
;MKRFYLLPIVCCALSISLSAQENNGTATTSGADDNRILSADSLITTDARLDSLYQTLPEVMITGERPIVKAAQGKLVYDLPRLIQNLPVDNAYDAVKELPGVIEMNGGLQLAGQGVTVILDGKVTTLSTEQLYSLLRSIPASRIEKAEVMYNAPARYQVRGALINITLKQSVGGPGSWQGELYAKYRQKHNEGFEERASLLFSKNKFSADFLYSHSHGRGYSTTDKEAVHTLADGSVHPMTTYEVGRGRSHTHNFRVGADYNIAKDHQLSFVYNGGYSTSHNWKGVTGTQVSTTHGNSTDWLHNGRLDYRTPFGLKAGAELTYYRSPSDQLLHSRMQDEELDFYTEDCQRINRWKFFLAQEHSLGKGWDLNYGAIYTTSIDNSYQYYYDPETGGQL
;
A
#
# COMPACT_ATOMS: atom_id res chain seq x y z
N MET A 1 -13.94 -1.37 -34.00
CA MET A 1 -13.17 -0.54 -33.05
C MET A 1 -14.05 0.61 -32.57
N LYS A 2 -14.67 0.50 -31.41
CA LYS A 2 -15.37 1.63 -30.77
C LYS A 2 -14.38 2.31 -29.84
N ARG A 3 -13.89 3.47 -30.22
CA ARG A 3 -13.09 4.34 -29.36
C ARG A 3 -14.04 5.06 -28.40
N PHE A 4 -14.08 4.64 -27.15
CA PHE A 4 -14.75 5.42 -26.11
C PHE A 4 -13.81 6.52 -25.62
N TYR A 5 -14.08 7.74 -26.04
CA TYR A 5 -13.46 8.92 -25.43
C TYR A 5 -14.25 9.25 -24.17
N LEU A 6 -13.70 8.94 -23.00
CA LEU A 6 -14.25 9.45 -21.75
C LEU A 6 -13.92 10.94 -21.66
N LEU A 7 -14.97 11.76 -21.52
CA LEU A 7 -14.84 13.20 -21.26
C LEU A 7 -13.98 13.42 -20.01
N PRO A 8 -13.12 14.45 -20.01
CA PRO A 8 -12.33 14.81 -18.83
C PRO A 8 -13.27 15.27 -17.72
N ILE A 9 -13.21 14.59 -16.57
CA ILE A 9 -13.92 15.02 -15.37
C ILE A 9 -13.01 15.98 -14.62
N VAL A 10 -13.34 17.26 -14.64
CA VAL A 10 -12.72 18.27 -13.78
C VAL A 10 -13.51 18.29 -12.48
N CYS A 11 -12.97 17.68 -11.43
CA CYS A 11 -13.53 17.77 -10.08
C CYS A 11 -12.81 18.86 -9.29
N CYS A 12 -13.48 19.97 -9.02
CA CYS A 12 -13.06 20.93 -8.01
C CYS A 12 -13.66 20.49 -6.67
N ALA A 13 -12.81 20.09 -5.72
CA ALA A 13 -13.24 19.77 -4.36
C ALA A 13 -12.83 20.91 -3.42
N LEU A 14 -13.81 21.49 -2.74
CA LEU A 14 -13.61 22.41 -1.63
C LEU A 14 -13.92 21.64 -0.34
N SER A 15 -12.95 21.51 0.57
CA SER A 15 -13.18 20.90 1.87
C SER A 15 -12.74 21.85 2.99
N ILE A 16 -13.63 22.07 3.95
CA ILE A 16 -13.38 22.83 5.16
C ILE A 16 -13.34 21.81 6.32
N SER A 17 -12.20 21.69 6.98
CA SER A 17 -12.08 20.85 8.17
C SER A 17 -12.00 21.71 9.43
N LEU A 18 -12.85 21.39 10.41
CA LEU A 18 -12.84 22.00 11.71
C LEU A 18 -12.10 21.05 12.68
N SER A 19 -10.96 21.48 13.21
CA SER A 19 -10.30 20.77 14.30
C SER A 19 -10.57 21.47 15.62
N ALA A 20 -11.26 20.80 16.54
CA ALA A 20 -11.41 21.28 17.91
C ALA A 20 -10.09 21.03 18.67
N GLN A 21 -9.47 22.09 19.10
CA GLN A 21 -8.29 22.03 19.96
C GLN A 21 -8.77 22.08 21.41
N GLU A 22 -8.66 20.97 22.13
CA GLU A 22 -8.82 20.97 23.59
C GLU A 22 -7.67 21.76 24.21
N ASN A 23 -8.01 22.91 24.79
CA ASN A 23 -7.12 23.67 25.65
C ASN A 23 -6.99 22.96 27.00
N ASN A 24 -5.90 22.28 27.23
CA ASN A 24 -5.49 21.91 28.59
C ASN A 24 -5.00 23.19 29.30
N GLY A 25 -5.91 23.78 30.03
CA GLY A 25 -5.63 24.89 30.94
C GLY A 25 -4.72 24.46 32.06
N THR A 26 -3.49 24.94 32.06
CA THR A 26 -2.62 24.95 33.20
C THR A 26 -3.14 26.00 34.17
N ALA A 27 -3.68 25.53 35.31
CA ALA A 27 -4.04 26.42 36.42
C ALA A 27 -2.76 26.93 37.08
N THR A 28 -2.48 28.20 36.88
CA THR A 28 -1.52 28.95 37.67
C THR A 28 -2.23 29.43 38.97
N THR A 29 -1.91 28.83 40.08
CA THR A 29 -2.25 29.38 41.42
C THR A 29 -1.22 30.45 41.76
N SER A 30 -1.66 31.67 41.74
CA SER A 30 -0.99 32.79 42.40
C SER A 30 -1.23 32.69 43.93
N GLY A 31 -0.17 32.44 44.67
CA GLY A 31 -0.17 32.59 46.13
C GLY A 31 0.63 33.82 46.51
N ALA A 32 -0.02 34.63 47.32
CA ALA A 32 0.44 35.93 47.76
C ALA A 32 1.60 35.86 48.77
N ASP A 33 2.35 36.94 48.76
CA ASP A 33 3.38 37.33 49.70
C ASP A 33 3.00 37.12 51.17
N ASP A 34 3.90 36.54 51.95
CA ASP A 34 4.05 36.90 53.36
C ASP A 34 5.55 36.94 53.73
N ASN A 35 6.03 38.18 53.88
CA ASN A 35 7.37 38.54 54.30
C ASN A 35 7.45 38.39 55.82
N ARG A 36 8.10 37.37 56.36
CA ARG A 36 8.60 37.35 57.73
C ARG A 36 10.06 37.00 57.76
N ILE A 37 10.82 38.05 57.99
CA ILE A 37 12.22 38.01 58.42
C ILE A 37 12.33 37.34 59.76
N LEU A 38 12.88 36.15 59.86
CA LEU A 38 13.36 35.56 61.12
C LEU A 38 14.87 35.39 61.03
N SER A 39 15.52 35.94 62.07
CA SER A 39 16.93 36.06 62.27
C SER A 39 17.74 34.77 62.14
N ALA A 40 18.86 34.91 61.46
CA ALA A 40 19.84 33.89 61.14
C ALA A 40 20.77 33.60 62.31
N ASP A 41 20.40 32.73 63.26
CA ASP A 41 21.41 32.23 64.22
C ASP A 41 21.10 30.88 64.86
N SER A 42 20.24 30.04 64.31
CA SER A 42 20.00 28.71 64.85
C SER A 42 19.84 27.58 63.86
N LEU A 43 20.35 27.71 62.64
CA LEU A 43 20.14 26.74 61.50
C LEU A 43 21.37 25.98 61.03
N ILE A 44 22.50 26.00 61.78
CA ILE A 44 23.75 25.31 61.30
C ILE A 44 23.80 23.81 61.64
N THR A 45 22.83 23.23 62.39
CA THR A 45 22.89 21.81 62.78
C THR A 45 21.90 20.89 62.03
N THR A 46 21.10 21.43 61.13
CA THR A 46 20.08 20.62 60.42
C THR A 46 20.48 20.22 59.02
N ASP A 47 21.43 20.91 58.41
CA ASP A 47 21.83 20.68 57.01
C ASP A 47 22.60 19.40 56.76
N ALA A 48 23.43 18.96 57.74
CA ALA A 48 24.20 17.73 57.55
C ALA A 48 23.34 16.43 57.59
N ARG A 49 22.11 16.50 58.13
CA ARG A 49 21.17 15.36 58.13
C ARG A 49 20.31 15.32 56.89
N LEU A 50 20.02 16.46 56.31
CA LEU A 50 19.26 16.56 55.05
C LEU A 50 20.12 16.16 53.84
N ASP A 51 21.40 16.55 53.80
CA ASP A 51 22.32 16.14 52.76
C ASP A 51 22.55 14.62 52.71
N SER A 52 22.56 13.94 53.87
CA SER A 52 22.68 12.48 53.89
C SER A 52 21.40 11.75 53.46
N LEU A 53 20.25 12.39 53.52
CA LEU A 53 18.96 11.85 53.02
C LEU A 53 18.84 12.00 51.51
N TYR A 54 19.39 13.06 50.93
CA TYR A 54 19.42 13.26 49.46
C TYR A 54 20.40 12.29 48.74
N GLN A 55 21.44 11.80 49.41
CA GLN A 55 22.39 10.86 48.85
C GLN A 55 21.89 9.40 48.82
N THR A 56 20.77 9.09 49.46
CA THR A 56 20.23 7.72 49.53
C THR A 56 18.97 7.48 48.70
N LEU A 57 18.47 8.49 48.01
CA LEU A 57 17.35 8.27 47.08
C LEU A 57 17.90 7.59 45.79
N PRO A 58 17.46 6.37 45.49
CA PRO A 58 17.85 5.76 44.24
C PRO A 58 17.35 6.64 43.08
N GLU A 59 18.23 6.92 42.15
CA GLU A 59 17.88 7.61 40.92
C GLU A 59 16.75 6.83 40.23
N VAL A 60 15.54 7.35 40.30
CA VAL A 60 14.39 6.76 39.61
C VAL A 60 14.54 7.08 38.13
N MET A 61 15.19 6.21 37.43
CA MET A 61 15.27 6.30 35.98
C MET A 61 13.89 5.94 35.42
N ILE A 62 13.07 6.93 35.10
CA ILE A 62 11.80 6.75 34.40
C ILE A 62 12.14 6.47 32.95
N THR A 63 12.31 5.20 32.60
CA THR A 63 12.35 4.76 31.20
C THR A 63 10.92 4.80 30.67
N GLY A 64 10.52 5.94 30.12
CA GLY A 64 9.26 6.06 29.39
C GLY A 64 9.36 5.32 28.07
N GLU A 65 8.71 4.19 27.92
CA GLU A 65 8.54 3.55 26.62
C GLU A 65 7.66 4.42 25.73
N ARG A 66 8.12 4.68 24.51
CA ARG A 66 7.28 5.38 23.52
C ARG A 66 6.07 4.49 23.18
N PRO A 67 4.84 5.02 23.20
CA PRO A 67 3.68 4.21 22.86
C PRO A 67 3.76 3.73 21.41
N ILE A 68 3.36 2.46 21.17
CA ILE A 68 3.32 1.85 19.83
C ILE A 68 2.30 2.55 18.93
N VAL A 69 1.23 3.10 19.52
CA VAL A 69 0.17 3.83 18.84
C VAL A 69 -0.04 5.20 19.44
N LYS A 70 -0.28 6.20 18.60
CA LYS A 70 -0.67 7.56 18.99
C LYS A 70 -1.89 7.99 18.20
N ALA A 71 -2.89 8.55 18.87
CA ALA A 71 -4.00 9.22 18.22
C ALA A 71 -3.60 10.66 17.91
N ALA A 72 -3.75 11.10 16.68
CA ALA A 72 -3.44 12.45 16.25
C ALA A 72 -4.37 12.86 15.09
N GLN A 73 -5.07 13.98 15.20
CA GLN A 73 -5.86 14.59 14.13
C GLN A 73 -6.77 13.61 13.36
N GLY A 74 -7.53 12.77 14.09
CA GLY A 74 -8.48 11.82 13.48
C GLY A 74 -7.84 10.59 12.83
N LYS A 75 -6.56 10.32 13.10
CA LYS A 75 -5.83 9.14 12.65
C LYS A 75 -5.10 8.45 13.81
N LEU A 76 -4.89 7.16 13.67
CA LEU A 76 -4.02 6.38 14.55
C LEU A 76 -2.67 6.21 13.86
N VAL A 77 -1.62 6.64 14.52
CA VAL A 77 -0.23 6.55 14.03
C VAL A 77 0.46 5.42 14.77
N TYR A 78 0.80 4.37 14.05
CA TYR A 78 1.50 3.19 14.57
C TYR A 78 3.00 3.29 14.26
N ASP A 79 3.83 3.06 15.28
CA ASP A 79 5.25 2.76 15.10
C ASP A 79 5.35 1.30 14.60
N LEU A 80 5.28 1.14 13.29
CA LEU A 80 5.15 -0.17 12.67
C LEU A 80 6.38 -1.06 12.92
N PRO A 81 7.64 -0.56 12.87
CA PRO A 81 8.81 -1.34 13.24
C PRO A 81 8.73 -1.97 14.63
N ARG A 82 8.21 -1.24 15.62
CA ARG A 82 8.03 -1.78 16.98
C ARG A 82 6.87 -2.77 17.07
N LEU A 83 5.79 -2.51 16.35
CA LEU A 83 4.63 -3.41 16.31
C LEU A 83 5.01 -4.80 15.77
N ILE A 84 5.86 -4.86 14.74
CA ILE A 84 6.24 -6.10 14.06
C ILE A 84 7.56 -6.71 14.55
N GLN A 85 8.22 -6.11 15.55
CA GLN A 85 9.57 -6.47 15.97
C GLN A 85 9.75 -7.97 16.29
N ASN A 86 8.72 -8.62 16.83
CA ASN A 86 8.74 -10.03 17.24
C ASN A 86 7.88 -10.92 16.33
N LEU A 87 7.46 -10.41 15.18
CA LEU A 87 6.61 -11.12 14.22
C LEU A 87 7.41 -11.51 12.98
N PRO A 88 7.13 -12.65 12.36
CA PRO A 88 7.80 -13.09 11.14
C PRO A 88 7.28 -12.33 9.90
N VAL A 89 7.55 -11.04 9.86
CA VAL A 89 7.07 -10.12 8.82
C VAL A 89 8.24 -9.70 7.93
N ASP A 90 8.15 -10.02 6.65
CA ASP A 90 9.23 -9.82 5.68
C ASP A 90 9.03 -8.58 4.80
N ASN A 91 7.79 -8.14 4.60
CA ASN A 91 7.44 -7.12 3.61
C ASN A 91 6.33 -6.19 4.12
N ALA A 92 6.11 -5.09 3.37
CA ALA A 92 5.13 -4.09 3.77
C ALA A 92 3.67 -4.59 3.73
N TYR A 93 3.34 -5.51 2.84
CA TYR A 93 1.99 -6.09 2.79
C TYR A 93 1.68 -6.89 4.05
N ASP A 94 2.60 -7.76 4.46
CA ASP A 94 2.45 -8.54 5.69
C ASP A 94 2.46 -7.64 6.93
N ALA A 95 3.29 -6.59 6.94
CA ALA A 95 3.29 -5.60 8.02
C ALA A 95 1.95 -4.86 8.19
N VAL A 96 1.27 -4.56 7.08
CA VAL A 96 -0.07 -3.92 7.13
C VAL A 96 -1.12 -4.85 7.72
N LYS A 97 -1.02 -6.15 7.47
CA LYS A 97 -1.97 -7.14 8.05
C LYS A 97 -1.87 -7.25 9.58
N GLU A 98 -0.72 -6.91 10.14
CA GLU A 98 -0.51 -6.91 11.59
C GLU A 98 -1.09 -5.65 12.29
N LEU A 99 -1.57 -4.67 11.52
CA LEU A 99 -2.24 -3.51 12.12
C LEU A 99 -3.57 -3.92 12.75
N PRO A 100 -3.87 -3.47 13.97
CA PRO A 100 -5.10 -3.80 14.66
C PRO A 100 -6.36 -3.46 13.84
N GLY A 101 -7.24 -4.46 13.68
CA GLY A 101 -8.50 -4.33 12.93
C GLY A 101 -8.37 -4.51 11.43
N VAL A 102 -7.18 -4.74 10.90
CA VAL A 102 -6.96 -5.10 9.49
C VAL A 102 -7.09 -6.60 9.33
N ILE A 103 -7.90 -7.02 8.37
CA ILE A 103 -8.08 -8.42 7.99
C ILE A 103 -7.94 -8.58 6.47
N GLU A 104 -7.41 -9.72 6.04
CA GLU A 104 -7.41 -10.11 4.63
C GLU A 104 -8.64 -10.97 4.34
N MET A 105 -9.51 -10.52 3.45
CA MET A 105 -10.71 -11.24 3.04
C MET A 105 -10.92 -11.11 1.53
N ASN A 106 -11.20 -12.24 0.86
CA ASN A 106 -11.44 -12.29 -0.59
C ASN A 106 -10.32 -11.64 -1.43
N GLY A 107 -9.06 -11.79 -1.00
CA GLY A 107 -7.91 -11.22 -1.68
C GLY A 107 -7.71 -9.72 -1.50
N GLY A 108 -8.51 -9.07 -0.65
CA GLY A 108 -8.42 -7.65 -0.33
C GLY A 108 -8.19 -7.39 1.16
N LEU A 109 -7.66 -6.22 1.50
CA LEU A 109 -7.55 -5.76 2.87
C LEU A 109 -8.82 -5.03 3.30
N GLN A 110 -9.29 -5.33 4.50
CA GLN A 110 -10.43 -4.68 5.13
C GLN A 110 -10.02 -4.13 6.49
N LEU A 111 -10.60 -3.00 6.88
CA LEU A 111 -10.48 -2.40 8.20
C LEU A 111 -11.87 -2.18 8.77
N ALA A 112 -12.16 -2.79 9.93
CA ALA A 112 -13.46 -2.72 10.58
C ALA A 112 -14.63 -3.08 9.64
N GLY A 113 -14.46 -4.10 8.79
CA GLY A 113 -15.48 -4.57 7.84
C GLY A 113 -15.65 -3.72 6.58
N GLN A 114 -14.82 -2.69 6.40
CA GLN A 114 -14.81 -1.84 5.18
C GLN A 114 -13.56 -2.11 4.36
N GLY A 115 -13.69 -2.04 3.02
CA GLY A 115 -12.55 -2.08 2.12
C GLY A 115 -11.57 -0.93 2.43
N VAL A 116 -10.29 -1.24 2.42
CA VAL A 116 -9.22 -0.31 2.76
C VAL A 116 -8.46 0.13 1.52
N THR A 117 -8.25 1.43 1.38
CA THR A 117 -7.28 1.96 0.43
C THR A 117 -5.93 2.11 1.11
N VAL A 118 -4.90 1.49 0.56
CA VAL A 118 -3.52 1.66 1.05
C VAL A 118 -2.82 2.68 0.17
N ILE A 119 -2.07 3.60 0.79
CA ILE A 119 -1.26 4.60 0.09
C ILE A 119 0.17 4.61 0.64
N LEU A 120 1.11 5.06 -0.17
CA LEU A 120 2.51 5.17 0.19
C LEU A 120 2.94 6.65 0.25
N ASP A 121 3.62 7.02 1.34
CA ASP A 121 4.18 8.37 1.56
C ASP A 121 3.15 9.50 1.36
N GLY A 122 1.88 9.22 1.75
CA GLY A 122 0.78 10.17 1.60
C GLY A 122 0.32 10.39 0.15
N LYS A 123 0.76 9.56 -0.79
CA LYS A 123 0.48 9.69 -2.22
C LYS A 123 -0.53 8.64 -2.66
N VAL A 124 -1.70 9.07 -3.09
CA VAL A 124 -2.69 8.19 -3.71
C VAL A 124 -2.19 7.82 -5.10
N THR A 125 -2.12 6.55 -5.40
CA THR A 125 -1.65 6.03 -6.69
C THR A 125 -2.82 5.63 -7.59
N THR A 126 -2.58 5.57 -8.90
CA THR A 126 -3.52 5.05 -9.90
C THR A 126 -3.35 3.55 -10.16
N LEU A 127 -2.50 2.88 -9.38
CA LEU A 127 -2.34 1.42 -9.45
C LEU A 127 -3.63 0.71 -9.06
N SER A 128 -3.89 -0.46 -9.66
CA SER A 128 -4.95 -1.34 -9.18
C SER A 128 -4.59 -1.92 -7.80
N THR A 129 -5.57 -2.49 -7.12
CA THR A 129 -5.36 -3.10 -5.80
C THR A 129 -4.32 -4.21 -5.86
N GLU A 130 -4.37 -5.07 -6.88
CA GLU A 130 -3.44 -6.17 -7.07
C GLU A 130 -2.03 -5.67 -7.36
N GLN A 131 -1.90 -4.65 -8.22
CA GLN A 131 -0.63 -4.01 -8.53
C GLN A 131 -0.01 -3.36 -7.30
N LEU A 132 -0.84 -2.66 -6.50
CA LEU A 132 -0.40 -2.06 -5.25
C LEU A 132 0.05 -3.12 -4.24
N TYR A 133 -0.69 -4.22 -4.09
CA TYR A 133 -0.29 -5.30 -3.19
C TYR A 133 0.98 -6.01 -3.66
N SER A 134 1.16 -6.18 -4.97
CA SER A 134 2.42 -6.68 -5.53
C SER A 134 3.60 -5.76 -5.19
N LEU A 135 3.40 -4.44 -5.33
CA LEU A 135 4.38 -3.45 -4.91
C LEU A 135 4.67 -3.51 -3.41
N LEU A 136 3.64 -3.60 -2.55
CA LEU A 136 3.82 -3.70 -1.10
C LEU A 136 4.60 -4.97 -0.69
N ARG A 137 4.37 -6.09 -1.38
CA ARG A 137 5.14 -7.32 -1.15
C ARG A 137 6.61 -7.18 -1.57
N SER A 138 6.90 -6.27 -2.49
CA SER A 138 8.29 -5.99 -2.91
C SER A 138 9.05 -5.07 -1.95
N ILE A 139 8.36 -4.33 -1.09
CA ILE A 139 8.97 -3.41 -0.14
C ILE A 139 9.33 -4.16 1.14
N PRO A 140 10.63 -4.20 1.56
CA PRO A 140 11.01 -4.81 2.82
C PRO A 140 10.35 -4.14 4.02
N ALA A 141 9.95 -4.92 5.03
CA ALA A 141 9.37 -4.40 6.27
C ALA A 141 10.33 -3.44 7.00
N SER A 142 11.64 -3.67 6.90
CA SER A 142 12.70 -2.82 7.45
C SER A 142 12.69 -1.38 6.91
N ARG A 143 12.11 -1.16 5.72
CA ARG A 143 11.99 0.15 5.08
C ARG A 143 10.82 0.98 5.59
N ILE A 144 9.93 0.41 6.38
CA ILE A 144 8.78 1.13 6.91
C ILE A 144 9.21 1.97 8.12
N GLU A 145 8.74 3.20 8.19
CA GLU A 145 8.89 4.08 9.36
C GLU A 145 7.65 3.98 10.26
N LYS A 146 6.48 4.19 9.68
CA LYS A 146 5.19 4.20 10.40
C LYS A 146 4.02 3.86 9.48
N ALA A 147 2.89 3.51 10.09
CA ALA A 147 1.61 3.42 9.42
C ALA A 147 0.59 4.35 10.07
N GLU A 148 -0.15 5.09 9.26
CA GLU A 148 -1.24 5.94 9.71
C GLU A 148 -2.58 5.32 9.27
N VAL A 149 -3.42 4.98 10.24
CA VAL A 149 -4.72 4.33 10.01
C VAL A 149 -5.83 5.37 10.19
N MET A 150 -6.66 5.52 9.18
CA MET A 150 -7.80 6.42 9.15
C MET A 150 -9.06 5.64 8.80
N TYR A 151 -10.03 5.60 9.70
CA TYR A 151 -11.32 4.92 9.47
C TYR A 151 -12.18 5.65 8.43
N ASN A 152 -11.99 6.96 8.32
CA ASN A 152 -12.57 7.80 7.29
C ASN A 152 -11.44 8.59 6.63
N ALA A 153 -11.23 8.34 5.34
CA ALA A 153 -10.20 9.04 4.58
C ALA A 153 -10.52 10.54 4.49
N PRO A 154 -9.60 11.42 4.87
CA PRO A 154 -9.75 12.86 4.65
C PRO A 154 -9.96 13.17 3.16
N ALA A 155 -10.79 14.16 2.86
CA ALA A 155 -11.17 14.54 1.48
C ALA A 155 -9.95 14.83 0.58
N ARG A 156 -8.84 15.28 1.16
CA ARG A 156 -7.57 15.54 0.44
C ARG A 156 -7.00 14.32 -0.28
N TYR A 157 -7.34 13.11 0.15
CA TYR A 157 -6.90 11.88 -0.50
C TYR A 157 -7.85 11.42 -1.60
N GLN A 158 -9.08 11.98 -1.66
CA GLN A 158 -10.10 11.68 -2.67
C GLN A 158 -10.44 10.19 -2.79
N VAL A 159 -10.30 9.46 -1.70
CA VAL A 159 -10.72 8.08 -1.55
C VAL A 159 -11.87 8.01 -0.56
N ARG A 160 -12.73 7.01 -0.70
CA ARG A 160 -13.86 6.77 0.20
C ARG A 160 -13.52 5.60 1.13
N GLY A 161 -14.06 5.65 2.35
CA GLY A 161 -13.90 4.59 3.34
C GLY A 161 -12.58 4.69 4.11
N ALA A 162 -12.07 3.55 4.54
CA ALA A 162 -10.86 3.45 5.35
C ALA A 162 -9.59 3.64 4.51
N LEU A 163 -8.58 4.26 5.13
CA LEU A 163 -7.30 4.55 4.50
C LEU A 163 -6.15 4.13 5.41
N ILE A 164 -5.14 3.47 4.86
CA ILE A 164 -3.87 3.20 5.53
C ILE A 164 -2.77 3.88 4.73
N ASN A 165 -2.05 4.81 5.37
CA ASN A 165 -0.88 5.46 4.79
C ASN A 165 0.38 4.84 5.38
N ILE A 166 1.20 4.21 4.54
CA ILE A 166 2.50 3.68 4.92
C ILE A 166 3.55 4.73 4.58
N THR A 167 4.30 5.16 5.59
CA THR A 167 5.45 6.04 5.40
C THR A 167 6.72 5.21 5.37
N LEU A 168 7.50 5.37 4.31
CA LEU A 168 8.80 4.71 4.18
C LEU A 168 9.88 5.57 4.85
N LYS A 169 10.88 4.90 5.42
CA LYS A 169 12.05 5.57 5.99
C LYS A 169 12.74 6.39 4.90
N GLN A 170 12.82 7.68 5.15
CA GLN A 170 13.63 8.60 4.37
C GLN A 170 14.90 8.87 5.16
N SER A 171 16.05 8.75 4.52
CA SER A 171 17.28 9.17 5.15
C SER A 171 17.37 10.69 5.08
N VAL A 172 17.32 11.37 6.22
CA VAL A 172 17.35 12.82 6.28
C VAL A 172 18.77 13.27 6.67
N GLY A 173 19.38 14.07 5.77
CA GLY A 173 20.48 14.99 6.04
C GLY A 173 21.68 14.48 6.85
N GLY A 174 22.78 14.18 6.15
CA GLY A 174 24.05 13.83 6.75
C GLY A 174 25.18 13.85 5.71
N PRO A 175 26.42 13.53 6.08
CA PRO A 175 27.59 13.57 5.19
C PRO A 175 27.56 12.56 4.02
N GLY A 176 26.45 11.92 3.81
CA GLY A 176 26.22 10.85 2.83
C GLY A 176 26.07 9.49 3.53
N SER A 177 24.93 8.85 3.37
CA SER A 177 24.67 7.52 3.93
C SER A 177 24.13 6.60 2.84
N TRP A 178 24.55 5.34 2.91
CA TRP A 178 24.05 4.23 2.12
C TRP A 178 23.47 3.19 3.06
N GLN A 179 22.29 2.73 2.75
CA GLN A 179 21.67 1.59 3.45
C GLN A 179 21.14 0.63 2.41
N GLY A 180 21.50 -0.65 2.52
CA GLY A 180 21.04 -1.68 1.60
C GLY A 180 20.57 -2.90 2.34
N GLU A 181 19.69 -3.67 1.70
CA GLU A 181 19.20 -4.96 2.16
C GLU A 181 19.12 -5.92 0.99
N LEU A 182 19.60 -7.13 1.18
CA LEU A 182 19.41 -8.27 0.29
C LEU A 182 18.61 -9.32 1.04
N TYR A 183 17.60 -9.84 0.39
CA TYR A 183 16.70 -10.84 0.95
C TYR A 183 16.51 -11.97 -0.05
N ALA A 184 16.54 -13.20 0.44
CA ALA A 184 16.21 -14.38 -0.35
C ALA A 184 15.34 -15.31 0.49
N LYS A 185 14.29 -15.84 -0.10
CA LYS A 185 13.36 -16.79 0.52
C LYS A 185 13.10 -17.95 -0.40
N TYR A 186 13.32 -19.15 0.13
CA TYR A 186 12.86 -20.38 -0.48
C TYR A 186 11.60 -20.87 0.23
N ARG A 187 10.62 -21.31 -0.52
CA ARG A 187 9.39 -21.90 0.00
C ARG A 187 9.13 -23.23 -0.70
N GLN A 188 8.94 -24.28 0.09
CA GLN A 188 8.53 -25.58 -0.39
C GLN A 188 7.12 -25.87 0.11
N LYS A 189 6.19 -26.05 -0.83
CA LYS A 189 4.87 -26.63 -0.60
C LYS A 189 4.75 -27.91 -1.42
N HIS A 190 3.78 -28.04 -2.32
CA HIS A 190 3.79 -29.10 -3.34
C HIS A 190 4.96 -28.87 -4.33
N ASN A 191 5.17 -27.63 -4.72
CA ASN A 191 6.25 -27.19 -5.60
C ASN A 191 7.12 -26.12 -4.93
N GLU A 192 8.26 -25.87 -5.53
CA GLU A 192 9.20 -24.83 -5.11
C GLU A 192 8.72 -23.40 -5.44
N GLY A 193 9.14 -22.45 -4.64
CA GLY A 193 9.02 -21.03 -4.89
C GLY A 193 10.22 -20.26 -4.33
N PHE A 194 10.67 -19.27 -5.09
CA PHE A 194 11.79 -18.40 -4.75
C PHE A 194 11.32 -16.96 -4.76
N GLU A 195 11.85 -16.18 -3.85
CA GLU A 195 11.64 -14.73 -3.77
C GLU A 195 12.95 -14.06 -3.40
N GLU A 196 13.44 -13.17 -4.24
CA GLU A 196 14.62 -12.37 -4.00
C GLU A 196 14.26 -10.90 -4.03
N ARG A 197 14.86 -10.12 -3.14
CA ARG A 197 14.70 -8.66 -3.07
C ARG A 197 16.04 -7.99 -2.81
N ALA A 198 16.24 -6.86 -3.47
CA ALA A 198 17.32 -5.95 -3.20
C ALA A 198 16.77 -4.55 -2.98
N SER A 199 17.21 -3.87 -1.94
CA SER A 199 16.88 -2.48 -1.68
C SER A 199 18.14 -1.68 -1.41
N LEU A 200 18.16 -0.45 -1.91
CA LEU A 200 19.23 0.49 -1.68
C LEU A 200 18.62 1.86 -1.40
N LEU A 201 19.06 2.49 -0.33
CA LEU A 201 18.71 3.86 0.04
C LEU A 201 20.00 4.68 0.08
N PHE A 202 19.99 5.78 -0.64
CA PHE A 202 21.04 6.78 -0.60
C PHE A 202 20.49 8.09 -0.08
N SER A 203 21.28 8.78 0.74
CA SER A 203 20.95 10.13 1.17
C SER A 203 22.21 10.97 1.36
N LYS A 204 22.17 12.18 0.85
CA LYS A 204 23.23 13.17 1.05
C LYS A 204 22.64 14.58 1.03
N ASN A 205 22.80 15.32 2.12
CA ASN A 205 22.32 16.70 2.24
C ASN A 205 20.83 16.86 1.89
N LYS A 206 20.56 17.48 0.75
CA LYS A 206 19.22 17.81 0.24
C LYS A 206 18.62 16.74 -0.67
N PHE A 207 19.37 15.69 -0.98
CA PHE A 207 19.00 14.65 -1.93
C PHE A 207 18.89 13.30 -1.24
N SER A 208 17.80 12.59 -1.51
CA SER A 208 17.68 11.18 -1.19
C SER A 208 17.17 10.40 -2.41
N ALA A 209 17.61 9.16 -2.54
CA ALA A 209 17.14 8.26 -3.58
C ALA A 209 16.98 6.86 -3.02
N ASP A 210 15.96 6.17 -3.49
CA ASP A 210 15.74 4.76 -3.19
C ASP A 210 15.61 3.93 -4.46
N PHE A 211 16.12 2.71 -4.39
CA PHE A 211 15.97 1.70 -5.39
C PHE A 211 15.49 0.42 -4.72
N LEU A 212 14.47 -0.20 -5.29
CA LEU A 212 13.94 -1.49 -4.88
C LEU A 212 13.79 -2.37 -6.10
N TYR A 213 14.23 -3.61 -6.00
CA TYR A 213 13.97 -4.65 -6.98
C TYR A 213 13.50 -5.90 -6.27
N SER A 214 12.50 -6.56 -6.80
CA SER A 214 12.10 -7.89 -6.37
C SER A 214 11.84 -8.80 -7.56
N HIS A 215 12.23 -10.05 -7.40
CA HIS A 215 11.89 -11.13 -8.28
C HIS A 215 11.21 -12.22 -7.47
N SER A 216 10.14 -12.77 -7.99
CA SER A 216 9.52 -13.96 -7.46
C SER A 216 9.26 -14.97 -8.58
N HIS A 217 9.58 -16.21 -8.30
CA HIS A 217 9.33 -17.33 -9.17
C HIS A 217 8.67 -18.45 -8.36
N GLY A 218 7.67 -19.09 -8.93
CA GLY A 218 7.02 -20.20 -8.26
C GLY A 218 6.20 -21.07 -9.18
N ARG A 219 5.99 -22.31 -8.74
CA ARG A 219 5.07 -23.26 -9.34
C ARG A 219 3.89 -23.47 -8.41
N GLY A 220 2.69 -23.32 -8.96
CA GLY A 220 1.42 -23.60 -8.31
C GLY A 220 0.93 -25.02 -8.58
N TYR A 221 0.27 -25.60 -7.59
CA TYR A 221 -0.50 -26.82 -7.73
C TYR A 221 -1.76 -26.68 -6.88
N SER A 222 -2.90 -27.04 -7.46
CA SER A 222 -4.18 -27.05 -6.76
C SER A 222 -5.01 -28.23 -7.22
N THR A 223 -5.81 -28.78 -6.31
CA THR A 223 -6.88 -29.73 -6.61
C THR A 223 -8.16 -29.23 -6.00
N THR A 224 -9.27 -29.47 -6.69
CA THR A 224 -10.60 -29.09 -6.21
C THR A 224 -11.61 -30.16 -6.60
N ASP A 225 -12.30 -30.71 -5.62
CA ASP A 225 -13.50 -31.55 -5.84
C ASP A 225 -14.72 -30.65 -5.80
N LYS A 226 -15.56 -30.75 -6.82
CA LYS A 226 -16.80 -29.97 -6.91
C LYS A 226 -17.98 -30.94 -7.12
N GLU A 227 -18.96 -30.77 -6.26
CA GLU A 227 -20.28 -31.40 -6.40
C GLU A 227 -21.30 -30.28 -6.55
N ALA A 228 -22.09 -30.34 -7.58
CA ALA A 228 -23.16 -29.37 -7.85
C ALA A 228 -24.41 -30.10 -8.34
N VAL A 229 -25.56 -29.52 -8.06
CA VAL A 229 -26.84 -29.98 -8.57
C VAL A 229 -27.48 -28.84 -9.34
N HIS A 230 -27.61 -29.02 -10.64
CA HIS A 230 -28.25 -28.06 -11.52
C HIS A 230 -29.69 -28.42 -11.73
N THR A 231 -30.63 -27.53 -11.41
CA THR A 231 -32.05 -27.67 -11.74
C THR A 231 -32.34 -26.79 -12.94
N LEU A 232 -32.74 -27.42 -14.04
CA LEU A 232 -33.08 -26.70 -15.27
C LEU A 232 -34.48 -26.05 -15.18
N ALA A 233 -34.81 -25.21 -16.14
CA ALA A 233 -36.09 -24.50 -16.17
C ALA A 233 -37.32 -25.43 -16.33
N ASP A 234 -37.11 -26.62 -16.87
CA ASP A 234 -38.13 -27.67 -16.98
C ASP A 234 -38.31 -28.52 -15.71
N GLY A 235 -37.53 -28.22 -14.65
CA GLY A 235 -37.55 -28.94 -13.38
C GLY A 235 -36.65 -30.19 -13.35
N SER A 236 -35.96 -30.52 -14.43
CA SER A 236 -35.04 -31.66 -14.44
C SER A 236 -33.80 -31.35 -13.58
N VAL A 237 -33.28 -32.37 -12.90
CA VAL A 237 -32.14 -32.25 -11.96
C VAL A 237 -30.94 -33.02 -12.51
N HIS A 238 -29.86 -32.30 -12.69
CA HIS A 238 -28.59 -32.81 -13.22
C HIS A 238 -27.49 -32.71 -12.16
N PRO A 239 -27.12 -33.81 -11.48
CA PRO A 239 -25.96 -33.83 -10.61
C PRO A 239 -24.69 -33.76 -11.45
N MET A 240 -23.76 -32.93 -11.01
CA MET A 240 -22.45 -32.74 -11.62
C MET A 240 -21.36 -32.96 -10.57
N THR A 241 -20.44 -33.84 -10.86
CA THR A 241 -19.27 -34.10 -10.02
C THR A 241 -18.04 -33.92 -10.90
N THR A 242 -17.12 -33.04 -10.49
CA THR A 242 -15.88 -32.79 -11.21
C THR A 242 -14.69 -32.77 -10.26
N TYR A 243 -13.58 -33.31 -10.73
CA TYR A 243 -12.27 -33.19 -10.10
C TYR A 243 -11.37 -32.32 -10.96
N GLU A 244 -10.91 -31.19 -10.39
CA GLU A 244 -10.03 -30.25 -11.06
C GLU A 244 -8.59 -30.37 -10.55
N VAL A 245 -7.64 -30.35 -11.46
CA VAL A 245 -6.20 -30.23 -11.18
C VAL A 245 -5.68 -28.98 -11.88
N GLY A 246 -5.16 -28.06 -11.10
CA GLY A 246 -4.50 -26.85 -11.60
C GLY A 246 -2.99 -26.92 -11.42
N ARG A 247 -2.25 -26.48 -12.43
CA ARG A 247 -0.79 -26.29 -12.40
C ARG A 247 -0.46 -24.94 -12.97
N GLY A 248 0.46 -24.23 -12.34
CA GLY A 248 0.88 -22.93 -12.84
C GLY A 248 2.36 -22.67 -12.61
N ARG A 249 2.91 -21.77 -13.40
CA ARG A 249 4.25 -21.23 -13.21
C ARG A 249 4.18 -19.75 -13.46
N SER A 250 4.72 -18.97 -12.54
CA SER A 250 4.77 -17.52 -12.66
C SER A 250 6.17 -16.98 -12.36
N HIS A 251 6.52 -15.90 -13.06
CA HIS A 251 7.68 -15.07 -12.79
C HIS A 251 7.19 -13.64 -12.67
N THR A 252 7.56 -12.95 -11.61
CA THR A 252 7.19 -11.56 -11.39
C THR A 252 8.41 -10.75 -11.01
N HIS A 253 8.63 -9.64 -11.70
CA HIS A 253 9.66 -8.67 -11.42
C HIS A 253 9.01 -7.34 -11.07
N ASN A 254 9.37 -6.76 -9.94
CA ASN A 254 8.96 -5.41 -9.58
C ASN A 254 10.21 -4.57 -9.31
N PHE A 255 10.14 -3.32 -9.71
CA PHE A 255 11.18 -2.35 -9.43
C PHE A 255 10.58 -0.99 -9.12
N ARG A 256 11.23 -0.29 -8.21
CA ARG A 256 10.89 1.06 -7.80
C ARG A 256 12.17 1.90 -7.77
N VAL A 257 12.06 3.10 -8.29
CA VAL A 257 13.06 4.15 -8.14
C VAL A 257 12.37 5.36 -7.56
N GLY A 258 12.85 5.86 -6.43
CA GLY A 258 12.40 7.09 -5.81
C GLY A 258 13.54 8.08 -5.74
N ALA A 259 13.24 9.37 -5.86
CA ALA A 259 14.17 10.45 -5.65
C ALA A 259 13.46 11.66 -5.05
N ASP A 260 13.99 12.21 -3.97
CA ASP A 260 13.51 13.41 -3.33
C ASP A 260 14.64 14.44 -3.29
N TYR A 261 14.32 15.67 -3.68
CA TYR A 261 15.25 16.78 -3.66
C TYR A 261 14.65 17.99 -2.95
N ASN A 262 15.26 18.38 -1.83
CA ASN A 262 14.90 19.58 -1.07
C ASN A 262 15.63 20.79 -1.65
N ILE A 263 15.00 21.50 -2.59
CA ILE A 263 15.57 22.65 -3.29
C ILE A 263 15.95 23.74 -2.29
N ALA A 264 15.01 24.08 -1.39
CA ALA A 264 15.16 25.05 -0.31
C ALA A 264 14.32 24.59 0.90
N LYS A 265 14.25 25.40 1.96
CA LYS A 265 13.40 25.12 3.10
C LYS A 265 11.94 25.03 2.63
N ASP A 266 11.29 23.89 2.92
CA ASP A 266 9.91 23.57 2.56
C ASP A 266 9.60 23.54 1.03
N HIS A 267 10.63 23.59 0.17
CA HIS A 267 10.54 23.32 -1.26
C HIS A 267 11.04 21.90 -1.54
N GLN A 268 10.18 21.02 -1.95
CA GLN A 268 10.52 19.62 -2.23
C GLN A 268 10.05 19.22 -3.63
N LEU A 269 10.93 18.61 -4.38
CA LEU A 269 10.64 17.90 -5.62
C LEU A 269 10.79 16.40 -5.35
N SER A 270 9.77 15.62 -5.67
CA SER A 270 9.76 14.17 -5.48
C SER A 270 9.43 13.49 -6.81
N PHE A 271 10.23 12.49 -7.16
CA PHE A 271 9.97 11.61 -8.30
C PHE A 271 9.87 10.17 -7.81
N VAL A 272 8.90 9.42 -8.32
CA VAL A 272 8.77 7.99 -8.07
C VAL A 272 8.40 7.29 -9.36
N TYR A 273 9.11 6.22 -9.65
CA TYR A 273 8.78 5.30 -10.73
C TYR A 273 8.62 3.89 -10.17
N ASN A 274 7.53 3.23 -10.54
CA ASN A 274 7.25 1.85 -10.23
C ASN A 274 7.09 1.08 -11.55
N GLY A 275 7.77 -0.03 -11.68
CA GLY A 275 7.65 -0.92 -12.83
C GLY A 275 7.31 -2.33 -12.39
N GLY A 276 6.53 -3.04 -13.20
CA GLY A 276 6.19 -4.42 -13.01
C GLY A 276 6.22 -5.18 -14.33
N TYR A 277 6.77 -6.38 -14.28
CA TYR A 277 6.70 -7.35 -15.36
C TYR A 277 6.36 -8.71 -14.79
N SER A 278 5.31 -9.34 -15.29
CA SER A 278 4.89 -10.66 -14.84
C SER A 278 4.56 -11.55 -16.02
N THR A 279 4.94 -12.82 -15.94
CA THR A 279 4.50 -13.86 -16.85
C THR A 279 3.86 -14.99 -16.06
N SER A 280 2.78 -15.54 -16.60
CA SER A 280 2.09 -16.69 -16.02
C SER A 280 1.75 -17.71 -17.11
N HIS A 281 1.98 -18.97 -16.79
CA HIS A 281 1.56 -20.10 -17.60
C HIS A 281 0.71 -21.00 -16.72
N ASN A 282 -0.52 -21.24 -17.11
CA ASN A 282 -1.47 -22.02 -16.34
C ASN A 282 -1.99 -23.18 -17.16
N TRP A 283 -2.10 -24.33 -16.53
CA TRP A 283 -2.77 -25.50 -17.03
C TRP A 283 -3.83 -25.93 -16.02
N LYS A 284 -5.00 -26.28 -16.52
CA LYS A 284 -6.09 -26.80 -15.73
C LYS A 284 -6.71 -28.00 -16.45
N GLY A 285 -6.82 -29.11 -15.76
CA GLY A 285 -7.53 -30.30 -16.20
C GLY A 285 -8.74 -30.55 -15.31
N VAL A 286 -9.87 -30.87 -15.91
CA VAL A 286 -11.13 -31.24 -15.24
C VAL A 286 -11.53 -32.63 -15.72
N THR A 287 -11.92 -33.48 -14.79
CA THR A 287 -12.44 -34.83 -15.07
C THR A 287 -13.73 -35.04 -14.29
N GLY A 288 -14.56 -35.99 -14.72
CA GLY A 288 -15.87 -36.29 -14.12
C GLY A 288 -17.01 -36.11 -15.11
N THR A 289 -18.09 -35.48 -14.69
CA THR A 289 -19.28 -35.23 -15.55
C THR A 289 -18.94 -34.33 -16.74
N GLN A 290 -17.96 -33.44 -16.58
CA GLN A 290 -17.32 -32.66 -17.63
C GLN A 290 -15.85 -33.03 -17.70
N VAL A 291 -15.32 -33.15 -18.91
CA VAL A 291 -13.87 -33.31 -19.15
C VAL A 291 -13.40 -32.11 -19.90
N SER A 292 -12.42 -31.40 -19.34
CA SER A 292 -11.84 -30.24 -20.06
C SER A 292 -10.36 -30.06 -19.74
N THR A 293 -9.67 -29.44 -20.68
CA THR A 293 -8.29 -29.03 -20.53
C THR A 293 -8.17 -27.58 -20.96
N THR A 294 -7.57 -26.77 -20.11
CA THR A 294 -7.32 -25.36 -20.38
C THR A 294 -5.83 -25.07 -20.28
N HIS A 295 -5.26 -24.43 -21.29
CA HIS A 295 -3.92 -23.88 -21.26
C HIS A 295 -4.04 -22.36 -21.40
N GLY A 296 -3.39 -21.60 -20.54
CA GLY A 296 -3.43 -20.15 -20.60
C GLY A 296 -2.06 -19.55 -20.32
N ASN A 297 -1.74 -18.48 -21.06
CA ASN A 297 -0.55 -17.69 -20.87
C ASN A 297 -0.95 -16.23 -20.67
N SER A 298 -0.25 -15.53 -19.81
CA SER A 298 -0.41 -14.10 -19.66
C SER A 298 0.92 -13.40 -19.44
N THR A 299 0.99 -12.16 -19.88
CA THR A 299 2.15 -11.29 -19.66
C THR A 299 1.64 -9.91 -19.28
N ASP A 300 2.08 -9.40 -18.14
CA ASP A 300 1.69 -8.09 -17.64
C ASP A 300 2.88 -7.14 -17.65
N TRP A 301 2.65 -5.93 -18.14
CA TRP A 301 3.59 -4.83 -18.12
C TRP A 301 2.96 -3.65 -17.40
N LEU A 302 3.63 -3.13 -16.39
CA LEU A 302 3.21 -1.95 -15.65
C LEU A 302 4.33 -0.94 -15.59
N HIS A 303 4.02 0.30 -15.94
CA HIS A 303 4.87 1.46 -15.73
C HIS A 303 4.05 2.56 -15.09
N ASN A 304 4.46 3.02 -13.92
CA ASN A 304 3.82 4.12 -13.20
C ASN A 304 4.88 5.11 -12.77
N GLY A 305 4.83 6.31 -13.32
CA GLY A 305 5.72 7.41 -13.00
C GLY A 305 4.96 8.55 -12.35
N ARG A 306 5.48 9.14 -11.29
CA ARG A 306 4.88 10.26 -10.58
C ARG A 306 5.91 11.31 -10.22
N LEU A 307 5.57 12.57 -10.47
CA LEU A 307 6.33 13.75 -10.08
C LEU A 307 5.47 14.64 -9.21
N ASP A 308 5.97 15.00 -8.04
CA ASP A 308 5.31 15.89 -7.08
C ASP A 308 6.23 17.08 -6.76
N TYR A 309 5.65 18.26 -6.69
CA TYR A 309 6.32 19.46 -6.23
C TYR A 309 5.54 20.12 -5.10
N ARG A 310 6.21 20.43 -4.00
CA ARG A 310 5.65 21.12 -2.82
C ARG A 310 6.38 22.44 -2.60
N THR A 311 5.59 23.48 -2.28
CA THR A 311 6.10 24.82 -1.94
C THR A 311 5.91 25.12 -0.45
N PRO A 312 6.63 26.11 0.11
CA PRO A 312 6.51 26.53 1.52
C PRO A 312 5.14 27.11 1.86
N PHE A 313 4.45 27.70 0.90
CA PHE A 313 3.12 28.30 1.11
C PHE A 313 1.96 27.30 0.94
N GLY A 314 2.25 25.99 0.99
CA GLY A 314 1.25 24.95 1.01
C GLY A 314 0.73 24.49 -0.36
N LEU A 315 1.25 25.05 -1.48
CA LEU A 315 0.90 24.58 -2.82
C LEU A 315 1.59 23.23 -3.11
N LYS A 316 0.81 22.27 -3.57
CA LYS A 316 1.26 20.95 -4.04
C LYS A 316 0.79 20.78 -5.48
N ALA A 317 1.70 20.50 -6.39
CA ALA A 317 1.40 20.21 -7.78
C ALA A 317 2.07 18.90 -8.17
N GLY A 318 1.45 18.15 -9.08
CA GLY A 318 2.08 16.93 -9.57
C GLY A 318 1.38 16.34 -10.77
N ALA A 319 2.09 15.38 -11.36
CA ALA A 319 1.64 14.60 -12.50
C ALA A 319 1.94 13.12 -12.27
N GLU A 320 1.04 12.27 -12.69
CA GLU A 320 1.19 10.81 -12.64
C GLU A 320 0.80 10.22 -13.99
N LEU A 321 1.65 9.32 -14.49
CA LEU A 321 1.41 8.52 -15.68
C LEU A 321 1.37 7.05 -15.30
N THR A 322 0.35 6.34 -15.77
CA THR A 322 0.29 4.88 -15.70
C THR A 322 0.10 4.30 -17.09
N TYR A 323 0.99 3.40 -17.47
CA TYR A 323 0.86 2.54 -18.64
C TYR A 323 0.78 1.10 -18.18
N TYR A 324 -0.27 0.41 -18.60
CA TYR A 324 -0.48 -1.00 -18.33
C TYR A 324 -0.80 -1.71 -19.64
N ARG A 325 -0.22 -2.90 -19.84
CA ARG A 325 -0.52 -3.78 -20.96
C ARG A 325 -0.51 -5.22 -20.47
N SER A 326 -1.58 -5.95 -20.77
CA SER A 326 -1.79 -7.34 -20.38
C SER A 326 -2.31 -8.16 -21.57
N PRO A 327 -1.43 -8.67 -22.45
CA PRO A 327 -1.81 -9.68 -23.41
C PRO A 327 -1.95 -11.03 -22.72
N SER A 328 -2.99 -11.77 -23.08
CA SER A 328 -3.17 -13.16 -22.66
C SER A 328 -3.75 -14.01 -23.78
N ASP A 329 -3.52 -15.30 -23.70
CA ASP A 329 -4.08 -16.30 -24.59
C ASP A 329 -4.57 -17.52 -23.80
N GLN A 330 -5.59 -18.17 -24.32
CA GLN A 330 -6.15 -19.37 -23.71
C GLN A 330 -6.64 -20.35 -24.76
N LEU A 331 -6.22 -21.60 -24.64
CA LEU A 331 -6.74 -22.74 -25.40
C LEU A 331 -7.63 -23.57 -24.46
N LEU A 332 -8.88 -23.76 -24.83
CA LEU A 332 -9.83 -24.62 -24.14
C LEU A 332 -10.22 -25.79 -25.05
N HIS A 333 -10.14 -27.00 -24.51
CA HIS A 333 -10.81 -28.20 -25.00
C HIS A 333 -11.78 -28.67 -23.94
N SER A 334 -13.04 -28.79 -24.27
CA SER A 334 -14.09 -29.24 -23.31
C SER A 334 -15.04 -30.19 -23.97
N ARG A 335 -15.34 -31.28 -23.24
CA ARG A 335 -16.37 -32.24 -23.60
C ARG A 335 -17.33 -32.41 -22.45
N MET A 336 -18.62 -32.26 -22.73
CA MET A 336 -19.70 -32.53 -21.81
C MET A 336 -20.79 -33.34 -22.52
N GLN A 337 -21.00 -34.59 -22.10
CA GLN A 337 -21.84 -35.54 -22.80
C GLN A 337 -21.37 -35.75 -24.26
N ASP A 338 -22.23 -35.45 -25.24
CA ASP A 338 -21.93 -35.56 -26.66
C ASP A 338 -21.50 -34.21 -27.31
N GLU A 339 -21.42 -33.12 -26.51
CA GLU A 339 -20.99 -31.83 -26.99
C GLU A 339 -19.52 -31.64 -26.75
N GLU A 340 -18.82 -31.23 -27.80
CA GLU A 340 -17.40 -30.86 -27.78
C GLU A 340 -17.27 -29.38 -28.11
N LEU A 341 -16.52 -28.66 -27.28
CA LEU A 341 -16.29 -27.23 -27.42
C LEU A 341 -14.79 -26.96 -27.37
N ASP A 342 -14.24 -26.53 -28.49
CA ASP A 342 -12.85 -26.18 -28.62
C ASP A 342 -12.74 -24.74 -29.10
N PHE A 343 -11.95 -23.94 -28.43
CA PHE A 343 -11.64 -22.59 -28.89
C PHE A 343 -10.31 -22.08 -28.34
N TYR A 344 -9.72 -21.20 -29.12
CA TYR A 344 -8.55 -20.42 -28.73
C TYR A 344 -8.96 -18.95 -28.60
N THR A 345 -8.54 -18.32 -27.52
CA THR A 345 -8.79 -16.89 -27.30
C THR A 345 -7.49 -16.12 -27.22
N GLU A 346 -7.48 -14.94 -27.80
CA GLU A 346 -6.46 -13.92 -27.59
C GLU A 346 -7.12 -12.68 -27.05
N ASP A 347 -6.62 -12.17 -25.92
CA ASP A 347 -7.07 -10.92 -25.37
C ASP A 347 -5.88 -10.02 -25.00
N CYS A 348 -6.13 -8.73 -25.00
CA CYS A 348 -5.16 -7.75 -24.53
C CYS A 348 -5.88 -6.53 -23.98
N GLN A 349 -5.53 -6.16 -22.78
CA GLN A 349 -5.91 -4.86 -22.21
C GLN A 349 -4.71 -3.92 -22.26
N ARG A 350 -4.96 -2.68 -22.69
CA ARG A 350 -3.96 -1.60 -22.65
C ARG A 350 -4.59 -0.34 -22.08
N ILE A 351 -4.00 0.15 -20.99
CA ILE A 351 -4.45 1.34 -20.27
C ILE A 351 -3.34 2.39 -20.32
N ASN A 352 -3.68 3.59 -20.75
CA ASN A 352 -2.86 4.79 -20.62
C ASN A 352 -3.64 5.80 -19.78
N ARG A 353 -3.13 6.16 -18.61
CA ARG A 353 -3.78 7.08 -17.68
C ARG A 353 -2.83 8.20 -17.29
N TRP A 354 -3.29 9.43 -17.44
CA TRP A 354 -2.63 10.63 -17.00
C TRP A 354 -3.46 11.30 -15.93
N LYS A 355 -2.81 11.70 -14.87
CA LYS A 355 -3.43 12.45 -13.77
C LYS A 355 -2.57 13.64 -13.44
N PHE A 356 -3.15 14.82 -13.47
CA PHE A 356 -2.54 16.07 -13.02
C PHE A 356 -3.32 16.57 -11.82
N PHE A 357 -2.62 17.08 -10.82
CA PHE A 357 -3.27 17.63 -9.64
C PHE A 357 -2.57 18.89 -9.17
N LEU A 358 -3.40 19.77 -8.62
CA LEU A 358 -2.99 20.99 -7.94
C LEU A 358 -3.79 21.06 -6.65
N ALA A 359 -3.13 21.23 -5.52
CA ALA A 359 -3.78 21.35 -4.21
C ALA A 359 -3.11 22.47 -3.41
N GLN A 360 -3.92 23.24 -2.70
CA GLN A 360 -3.48 24.31 -1.84
C GLN A 360 -4.04 24.07 -0.43
N GLU A 361 -3.20 24.27 0.57
CA GLU A 361 -3.51 24.12 1.98
C GLU A 361 -3.18 25.43 2.71
N HIS A 362 -4.19 26.02 3.36
CA HIS A 362 -4.06 27.24 4.14
C HIS A 362 -4.50 26.97 5.58
N SER A 363 -3.67 27.27 6.55
CA SER A 363 -4.08 27.34 7.93
C SER A 363 -4.55 28.75 8.27
N LEU A 364 -5.83 28.88 8.60
CA LEU A 364 -6.47 30.16 8.93
C LEU A 364 -6.35 30.51 10.43
N GLY A 365 -5.67 29.67 11.20
CA GLY A 365 -5.59 29.81 12.66
C GLY A 365 -6.87 29.37 13.38
N LYS A 366 -6.85 29.37 14.74
CA LYS A 366 -7.96 28.95 15.60
C LYS A 366 -8.54 27.57 15.28
N GLY A 367 -7.73 26.65 14.73
CA GLY A 367 -8.15 25.30 14.35
C GLY A 367 -8.88 25.18 13.00
N TRP A 368 -8.86 26.22 12.17
CA TRP A 368 -9.42 26.22 10.83
C TRP A 368 -8.33 25.97 9.78
N ASP A 369 -8.49 24.93 8.98
CA ASP A 369 -7.65 24.64 7.83
C ASP A 369 -8.52 24.60 6.57
N LEU A 370 -8.13 25.35 5.54
CA LEU A 370 -8.79 25.39 4.26
C LEU A 370 -7.95 24.62 3.23
N ASN A 371 -8.53 23.57 2.68
CA ASN A 371 -7.92 22.76 1.63
C ASN A 371 -8.76 22.85 0.35
N TYR A 372 -8.15 23.18 -0.77
CA TYR A 372 -8.81 23.21 -2.07
C TYR A 372 -7.84 22.78 -3.16
N GLY A 373 -8.37 22.33 -4.27
CA GLY A 373 -7.56 21.86 -5.37
C GLY A 373 -8.36 21.45 -6.59
N ALA A 374 -7.62 21.11 -7.63
CA ALA A 374 -8.17 20.61 -8.88
C ALA A 374 -7.41 19.34 -9.30
N ILE A 375 -8.13 18.41 -9.90
CA ILE A 375 -7.57 17.21 -10.52
C ILE A 375 -8.14 17.08 -11.92
N TYR A 376 -7.22 16.82 -12.83
CA TYR A 376 -7.53 16.41 -14.18
C TYR A 376 -7.04 14.99 -14.40
N THR A 377 -7.92 14.10 -14.81
CA THR A 377 -7.56 12.72 -15.13
C THR A 377 -8.09 12.38 -16.51
N THR A 378 -7.23 11.85 -17.36
CA THR A 378 -7.63 11.26 -18.63
C THR A 378 -7.15 9.81 -18.68
N SER A 379 -7.99 8.92 -19.19
CA SER A 379 -7.68 7.51 -19.33
C SER A 379 -8.12 7.03 -20.71
N ILE A 380 -7.25 6.33 -21.39
CA ILE A 380 -7.55 5.62 -22.63
C ILE A 380 -7.38 4.14 -22.31
N ASP A 381 -8.47 3.39 -22.40
CA ASP A 381 -8.50 1.95 -22.25
C ASP A 381 -8.86 1.33 -23.59
N ASN A 382 -7.97 0.49 -24.11
CA ASN A 382 -8.18 -0.28 -25.31
C ASN A 382 -8.09 -1.76 -24.93
N SER A 383 -9.18 -2.47 -25.07
CA SER A 383 -9.23 -3.91 -24.87
C SER A 383 -9.83 -4.59 -26.08
N TYR A 384 -9.34 -5.77 -26.37
CA TYR A 384 -9.89 -6.65 -27.39
C TYR A 384 -9.85 -8.08 -26.91
N GLN A 385 -10.76 -8.88 -27.41
CA GLN A 385 -10.80 -10.32 -27.23
C GLN A 385 -11.25 -10.91 -28.57
N TYR A 386 -10.49 -11.88 -29.05
CA TYR A 386 -10.78 -12.62 -30.26
C TYR A 386 -10.90 -14.10 -29.93
N TYR A 387 -11.79 -14.77 -30.65
CA TYR A 387 -12.02 -16.20 -30.56
C TYR A 387 -11.67 -16.83 -31.89
N TYR A 388 -10.95 -17.93 -31.85
CA TYR A 388 -10.52 -18.68 -33.02
C TYR A 388 -10.88 -20.14 -32.85
N ASP A 389 -11.21 -20.78 -33.97
CA ASP A 389 -11.28 -22.21 -34.08
C ASP A 389 -9.85 -22.77 -34.04
N PRO A 390 -9.48 -23.65 -33.10
CA PRO A 390 -8.11 -24.18 -32.99
C PRO A 390 -7.69 -25.05 -34.21
N GLU A 391 -8.64 -25.68 -34.92
CA GLU A 391 -8.34 -26.57 -36.05
C GLU A 391 -8.11 -25.79 -37.35
N THR A 392 -8.97 -24.83 -37.62
CA THR A 392 -8.94 -24.08 -38.87
C THR A 392 -8.15 -22.77 -38.77
N GLY A 393 -7.93 -22.27 -37.55
CA GLY A 393 -7.37 -20.94 -37.29
C GLY A 393 -8.31 -19.81 -37.70
N GLY A 394 -9.54 -20.11 -38.09
CA GLY A 394 -10.54 -19.12 -38.47
C GLY A 394 -11.05 -18.35 -37.24
N GLN A 395 -11.27 -17.04 -37.38
CA GLN A 395 -11.90 -16.24 -36.32
C GLN A 395 -13.39 -16.58 -36.26
N LEU A 396 -13.86 -16.89 -35.04
CA LEU A 396 -15.24 -17.21 -34.72
C LEU A 396 -16.10 -15.96 -34.55
#